data_35556b78149f57f85f710cbb45492444
#
_entry.id   35556b78149f57f85f710cbb45492444
#
_cell.length_a   1.000
_cell.length_b   1.000
_cell.length_c   1.000
_cell.angle_alpha   90.00
_cell.angle_beta   90.00
_cell.angle_gamma   90.00
#
_symmetry.space_group_name_H-M   'P 1'
#
loop_
_entity.id
_entity.type
_entity.pdbx_description
1 polymer ?
#
loop_
_entity_poly.entity_id
_entity_poly.type
_entity_poly.pdbx_seq_one_letter_code
_entity_poly.pdbx_strand_id
1 'polypeptide(L)'
;MSKATADPKLPILQRDHRSVMGKILYTSKKPERLDQERGREYFRMDMHADGTRTCTAHCEIDDRPSVMRDITYSLDRDWMPTDCFVRLSVASKFMGSGWFRFHPQFAECETFTSMEGRVSQRMDLASPLLTFQNHAIACDAWHLRLIDQNKPGVVQRIPQMLLSSPDHRGATGPMLFSIGLNLVFVGPEKVTVGAGTFDALHFQFVANPELPQEHPPYDVWCTADGDFLFLKGQVAGYMQTYYELVELSRGPHWSNPQG
;
A
#
# COMPACT_ATOMS: atom_id res chain seq x y z
N MET A 1 37.56 -28.83 -7.09
CA MET A 1 36.62 -27.94 -6.39
C MET A 1 37.41 -26.90 -5.63
N SER A 2 37.60 -25.71 -6.20
CA SER A 2 38.29 -24.58 -5.54
C SER A 2 37.37 -24.07 -4.40
N LYS A 3 37.89 -24.10 -3.16
CA LYS A 3 37.26 -23.39 -2.05
C LYS A 3 37.45 -21.90 -2.31
N ALA A 4 36.38 -21.20 -2.63
CA ALA A 4 36.39 -19.74 -2.61
C ALA A 4 36.81 -19.31 -1.20
N THR A 5 38.01 -18.79 -1.04
CA THR A 5 38.47 -18.15 0.19
C THR A 5 37.70 -16.83 0.30
N ALA A 6 36.87 -16.68 1.31
CA ALA A 6 36.20 -15.43 1.61
C ALA A 6 37.27 -14.32 1.76
N ASP A 7 37.06 -13.17 1.12
CA ASP A 7 37.91 -12.01 1.30
C ASP A 7 37.86 -11.54 2.75
N PRO A 8 38.97 -11.57 3.52
CA PRO A 8 38.96 -11.20 4.93
C PRO A 8 38.65 -9.71 5.19
N LYS A 9 38.55 -8.89 4.14
CA LYS A 9 38.20 -7.47 4.21
C LYS A 9 36.72 -7.20 4.08
N LEU A 10 35.90 -8.20 3.67
CA LEU A 10 34.44 -8.02 3.61
C LEU A 10 33.84 -8.22 5.00
N PRO A 11 32.91 -7.36 5.42
CA PRO A 11 32.19 -7.56 6.68
C PRO A 11 31.45 -8.90 6.62
N ILE A 12 31.52 -9.67 7.72
CA ILE A 12 30.89 -11.00 7.85
C ILE A 12 29.36 -10.90 7.74
N LEU A 13 28.79 -9.72 7.99
CA LEU A 13 27.37 -9.43 7.90
C LEU A 13 27.18 -8.22 6.98
N GLN A 14 26.84 -8.46 5.73
CA GLN A 14 26.39 -7.44 4.80
C GLN A 14 24.86 -7.61 4.62
N ARG A 15 24.12 -6.52 4.80
CA ARG A 15 22.70 -6.49 4.49
C ARG A 15 22.48 -5.90 3.10
N ASP A 16 21.76 -6.64 2.27
CA ASP A 16 21.45 -6.24 0.90
C ASP A 16 20.13 -5.46 0.81
N HIS A 17 19.56 -5.10 1.96
CA HIS A 17 18.32 -4.34 2.07
C HIS A 17 18.32 -3.42 3.27
N ARG A 18 17.51 -2.38 3.21
CA ARG A 18 17.09 -1.59 4.36
C ARG A 18 15.61 -1.88 4.67
N SER A 19 15.27 -1.90 5.93
CA SER A 19 13.89 -2.16 6.37
C SER A 19 13.32 -0.92 7.06
N VAL A 20 12.06 -0.67 6.81
CA VAL A 20 11.24 0.31 7.53
C VAL A 20 10.06 -0.43 8.12
N MET A 21 9.79 -0.25 9.41
CA MET A 21 8.64 -0.84 10.11
C MET A 21 7.84 0.27 10.76
N GLY A 22 6.52 0.16 10.74
CA GLY A 22 5.67 1.15 11.36
C GLY A 22 4.31 0.63 11.78
N LYS A 23 3.61 1.50 12.51
CA LYS A 23 2.23 1.30 12.90
C LYS A 23 1.40 2.49 12.47
N ILE A 24 0.31 2.23 11.77
CA ILE A 24 -0.71 3.22 11.41
C ILE A 24 -1.92 2.98 12.30
N LEU A 25 -2.39 4.04 12.96
CA LEU A 25 -3.61 4.01 13.77
C LEU A 25 -4.78 4.54 12.94
N TYR A 26 -5.93 3.90 13.06
CA TYR A 26 -7.19 4.32 12.43
C TYR A 26 -8.10 4.90 13.50
N THR A 27 -8.50 6.14 13.34
CA THR A 27 -9.36 6.86 14.30
C THR A 27 -10.64 7.34 13.64
N SER A 28 -11.74 7.28 14.38
CA SER A 28 -13.02 7.86 13.96
C SER A 28 -12.99 9.38 14.13
N LYS A 29 -13.52 10.10 13.14
CA LYS A 29 -13.84 11.54 13.27
C LYS A 29 -15.35 11.79 13.26
N LYS A 30 -16.15 10.73 13.40
CA LYS A 30 -17.60 10.84 13.58
C LYS A 30 -17.92 11.39 14.96
N PRO A 31 -18.86 12.34 15.09
CA PRO A 31 -19.19 12.98 16.37
C PRO A 31 -19.49 11.99 17.49
N GLU A 32 -20.25 10.93 17.19
CA GLU A 32 -20.66 9.92 18.17
C GLU A 32 -19.53 8.98 18.61
N ARG A 33 -18.38 9.01 17.90
CA ARG A 33 -17.20 8.18 18.17
C ARG A 33 -15.90 8.95 17.95
N LEU A 34 -15.93 10.23 18.29
CA LEU A 34 -14.79 11.12 18.06
C LEU A 34 -13.52 10.58 18.73
N ASP A 35 -12.45 10.50 17.95
CA ASP A 35 -11.12 10.05 18.35
C ASP A 35 -11.04 8.62 18.91
N GLN A 36 -12.09 7.82 18.76
CA GLN A 36 -12.02 6.40 19.10
C GLN A 36 -11.20 5.64 18.06
N GLU A 37 -10.37 4.74 18.52
CA GLU A 37 -9.64 3.80 17.67
C GLU A 37 -10.65 2.90 16.93
N ARG A 38 -10.43 2.73 15.62
CA ARG A 38 -11.26 1.90 14.73
C ARG A 38 -10.49 0.72 14.17
N GLY A 39 -9.18 0.71 14.36
CA GLY A 39 -8.31 -0.31 13.83
C GLY A 39 -6.88 0.18 13.73
N ARG A 40 -6.04 -0.64 13.19
CA ARG A 40 -4.61 -0.40 13.05
C ARG A 40 -4.00 -1.22 11.93
N GLU A 41 -2.82 -0.81 11.54
CA GLU A 41 -2.01 -1.56 10.59
C GLU A 41 -0.57 -1.59 11.07
N TYR A 42 0.02 -2.76 11.06
CA TYR A 42 1.45 -2.97 11.26
C TYR A 42 2.06 -3.31 9.91
N PHE A 43 3.13 -2.62 9.52
CA PHE A 43 3.77 -2.88 8.26
C PHE A 43 5.29 -2.99 8.38
N ARG A 44 5.87 -3.69 7.44
CA ARG A 44 7.30 -3.70 7.15
C ARG A 44 7.51 -3.53 5.66
N MET A 45 8.40 -2.61 5.30
CA MET A 45 8.86 -2.42 3.93
C MET A 45 10.34 -2.76 3.86
N ASP A 46 10.71 -3.67 2.97
CA ASP A 46 12.08 -4.01 2.64
C ASP A 46 12.41 -3.42 1.26
N MET A 47 13.48 -2.63 1.20
CA MET A 47 13.99 -2.01 -0.02
C MET A 47 15.37 -2.59 -0.30
N HIS A 48 15.48 -3.36 -1.38
CA HIS A 48 16.69 -4.09 -1.74
C HIS A 48 17.66 -3.22 -2.51
N ALA A 49 18.95 -3.60 -2.49
CA ALA A 49 20.00 -2.87 -3.18
C ALA A 49 19.83 -2.82 -4.70
N ASP A 50 19.12 -3.78 -5.29
CA ASP A 50 18.77 -3.80 -6.71
C ASP A 50 17.59 -2.88 -7.07
N GLY A 51 16.99 -2.23 -6.08
CA GLY A 51 15.85 -1.32 -6.22
C GLY A 51 14.47 -2.00 -6.07
N THR A 52 14.42 -3.32 -5.94
CA THR A 52 13.14 -4.01 -5.66
C THR A 52 12.62 -3.68 -4.26
N ARG A 53 11.31 -3.77 -4.06
CA ARG A 53 10.64 -3.44 -2.80
C ARG A 53 9.59 -4.47 -2.45
N THR A 54 9.48 -4.78 -1.17
CA THR A 54 8.40 -5.65 -0.65
C THR A 54 7.80 -5.01 0.59
N CYS A 55 6.48 -4.92 0.61
CA CYS A 55 5.71 -4.54 1.79
C CYS A 55 4.96 -5.75 2.32
N THR A 56 5.10 -6.03 3.62
CA THR A 56 4.20 -6.91 4.37
C THR A 56 3.39 -6.06 5.31
N ALA A 57 2.07 -6.28 5.39
CA ALA A 57 1.21 -5.57 6.32
C ALA A 57 0.16 -6.49 6.94
N HIS A 58 -0.14 -6.21 8.20
CA HIS A 58 -1.26 -6.80 8.95
C HIS A 58 -2.22 -5.67 9.31
N CYS A 59 -3.42 -5.71 8.75
CA CYS A 59 -4.44 -4.67 8.90
C CYS A 59 -5.61 -5.21 9.72
N GLU A 60 -6.04 -4.44 10.71
CA GLU A 60 -7.21 -4.74 11.53
C GLU A 60 -8.19 -3.56 11.47
N ILE A 61 -9.44 -3.83 11.13
CA ILE A 61 -10.56 -2.87 11.21
C ILE A 61 -11.55 -3.43 12.23
N ASP A 62 -11.74 -2.70 13.33
CA ASP A 62 -12.57 -3.14 14.46
C ASP A 62 -14.06 -2.85 14.24
N ASP A 63 -14.40 -1.97 13.30
CA ASP A 63 -15.81 -1.70 12.95
C ASP A 63 -16.50 -2.98 12.46
N ARG A 64 -17.73 -3.16 12.90
CA ARG A 64 -18.50 -4.36 12.55
C ARG A 64 -19.08 -4.29 11.14
N PRO A 65 -18.98 -5.37 10.37
CA PRO A 65 -18.17 -6.58 10.64
C PRO A 65 -16.67 -6.26 10.61
N SER A 66 -15.92 -6.76 11.59
CA SER A 66 -14.47 -6.56 11.68
C SER A 66 -13.76 -7.17 10.48
N VAL A 67 -12.65 -6.56 10.07
CA VAL A 67 -11.81 -7.05 8.97
C VAL A 67 -10.40 -7.25 9.48
N MET A 68 -9.81 -8.39 9.16
CA MET A 68 -8.41 -8.69 9.38
C MET A 68 -7.80 -9.12 8.05
N ARG A 69 -6.71 -8.47 7.66
CA ARG A 69 -6.04 -8.72 6.39
C ARG A 69 -4.54 -8.78 6.56
N ASP A 70 -3.95 -9.81 5.96
CA ASP A 70 -2.52 -9.92 5.77
C ASP A 70 -2.21 -9.76 4.28
N ILE A 71 -1.19 -8.97 3.96
CA ILE A 71 -0.69 -8.81 2.61
C ILE A 71 0.83 -8.98 2.55
N THR A 72 1.30 -9.43 1.39
CA THR A 72 2.68 -9.26 0.94
C THR A 72 2.62 -8.72 -0.48
N TYR A 73 3.22 -7.57 -0.73
CA TYR A 73 3.16 -6.88 -2.01
C TYR A 73 4.55 -6.47 -2.46
N SER A 74 4.91 -6.82 -3.70
CA SER A 74 6.25 -6.57 -4.24
C SER A 74 6.20 -5.70 -5.50
N LEU A 75 7.22 -4.86 -5.62
CA LEU A 75 7.48 -3.98 -6.77
C LEU A 75 8.90 -4.24 -7.27
N ASP A 76 9.10 -4.12 -8.58
CA ASP A 76 10.42 -4.11 -9.17
C ASP A 76 11.14 -2.75 -8.94
N ARG A 77 12.37 -2.63 -9.50
CA ARG A 77 13.19 -1.40 -9.39
C ARG A 77 12.52 -0.17 -9.99
N ASP A 78 11.68 -0.36 -11.00
CA ASP A 78 10.95 0.69 -11.70
C ASP A 78 9.59 0.97 -11.05
N TRP A 79 9.36 0.39 -9.86
CA TRP A 79 8.13 0.48 -9.09
C TRP A 79 6.91 -0.20 -9.74
N MET A 80 7.13 -1.08 -10.69
CA MET A 80 6.04 -1.83 -11.31
C MET A 80 5.65 -3.00 -10.42
N PRO A 81 4.34 -3.25 -10.22
CA PRO A 81 3.86 -4.41 -9.48
C PRO A 81 4.40 -5.72 -10.07
N THR A 82 4.89 -6.61 -9.22
CA THR A 82 5.33 -7.96 -9.59
C THR A 82 4.41 -9.04 -9.08
N ASP A 83 4.02 -8.95 -7.81
CA ASP A 83 3.13 -9.91 -7.17
C ASP A 83 2.47 -9.33 -5.91
N CYS A 84 1.35 -9.95 -5.50
CA CYS A 84 0.73 -9.66 -4.22
C CYS A 84 0.08 -10.94 -3.66
N PHE A 85 0.26 -11.21 -2.38
CA PHE A 85 -0.51 -12.19 -1.63
C PHE A 85 -1.48 -11.48 -0.70
N VAL A 86 -2.70 -11.99 -0.60
CA VAL A 86 -3.75 -11.49 0.30
C VAL A 86 -4.37 -12.64 1.08
N ARG A 87 -4.52 -12.48 2.39
CA ARG A 87 -5.35 -13.32 3.24
C ARG A 87 -6.34 -12.45 4.01
N LEU A 88 -7.61 -12.84 4.00
CA LEU A 88 -8.71 -12.04 4.51
C LEU A 88 -9.61 -12.85 5.44
N SER A 89 -9.95 -12.25 6.59
CA SER A 89 -11.03 -12.70 7.47
C SER A 89 -11.99 -11.55 7.74
N VAL A 90 -13.29 -11.84 7.80
CA VAL A 90 -14.35 -10.88 8.12
C VAL A 90 -15.21 -11.46 9.23
N ALA A 91 -15.48 -10.68 10.29
CA ALA A 91 -16.18 -11.14 11.48
C ALA A 91 -15.59 -12.45 12.05
N SER A 92 -14.25 -12.53 12.09
CA SER A 92 -13.46 -13.70 12.52
C SER A 92 -13.67 -14.97 11.67
N LYS A 93 -14.28 -14.85 10.49
CA LYS A 93 -14.45 -15.98 9.55
C LYS A 93 -13.52 -15.78 8.36
N PHE A 94 -12.88 -16.87 7.92
CA PHE A 94 -12.11 -16.86 6.70
C PHE A 94 -12.98 -16.45 5.50
N MET A 95 -12.54 -15.45 4.75
CA MET A 95 -13.20 -14.96 3.53
C MET A 95 -12.47 -15.37 2.27
N GLY A 96 -11.16 -15.46 2.32
CA GLY A 96 -10.38 -15.89 1.18
C GLY A 96 -8.89 -15.65 1.36
N SER A 97 -8.11 -16.28 0.50
CA SER A 97 -6.68 -16.04 0.35
C SER A 97 -6.23 -16.42 -1.05
N GLY A 98 -5.12 -15.84 -1.49
CA GLY A 98 -4.50 -16.18 -2.74
C GLY A 98 -3.50 -15.12 -3.17
N TRP A 99 -2.94 -15.33 -4.35
CA TRP A 99 -1.93 -14.43 -4.89
C TRP A 99 -2.31 -13.90 -6.26
N PHE A 100 -1.69 -12.78 -6.57
CA PHE A 100 -1.80 -12.04 -7.80
C PHE A 100 -0.40 -11.94 -8.42
N ARG A 101 -0.31 -12.06 -9.73
CA ARG A 101 0.92 -11.82 -10.49
C ARG A 101 0.65 -10.86 -11.61
N PHE A 102 1.65 -10.01 -11.86
CA PHE A 102 1.55 -8.95 -12.84
C PHE A 102 2.65 -9.13 -13.88
N HIS A 103 2.24 -9.32 -15.12
CA HIS A 103 3.10 -9.47 -16.29
C HIS A 103 2.93 -8.22 -17.19
N PRO A 104 3.87 -7.95 -18.11
CA PRO A 104 3.75 -6.76 -18.95
C PRO A 104 2.47 -6.68 -19.78
N GLN A 105 1.85 -7.83 -20.11
CA GLN A 105 0.69 -7.91 -21.01
C GLN A 105 -0.58 -8.44 -20.35
N PHE A 106 -0.49 -8.95 -19.13
CA PHE A 106 -1.64 -9.47 -18.40
C PHE A 106 -1.39 -9.49 -16.90
N ALA A 107 -2.48 -9.49 -16.14
CA ALA A 107 -2.49 -9.81 -14.72
C ALA A 107 -3.27 -11.10 -14.50
N GLU A 108 -2.88 -11.87 -13.49
CA GLU A 108 -3.58 -13.11 -13.12
C GLU A 108 -3.71 -13.21 -11.60
N CYS A 109 -4.72 -13.93 -11.15
CA CYS A 109 -4.81 -14.34 -9.76
C CYS A 109 -5.28 -15.80 -9.62
N GLU A 110 -4.75 -16.47 -8.60
CA GLU A 110 -5.20 -17.76 -8.10
C GLU A 110 -5.57 -17.59 -6.64
N THR A 111 -6.88 -17.63 -6.35
CA THR A 111 -7.40 -17.40 -5.02
C THR A 111 -8.39 -18.48 -4.63
N PHE A 112 -8.62 -18.60 -3.33
CA PHE A 112 -9.68 -19.42 -2.78
C PHE A 112 -10.51 -18.54 -1.86
N THR A 113 -11.81 -18.45 -2.12
CA THR A 113 -12.73 -17.67 -1.32
C THR A 113 -13.76 -18.58 -0.65
N SER A 114 -14.34 -18.11 0.44
CA SER A 114 -15.39 -18.86 1.15
C SER A 114 -16.73 -18.89 0.40
N MET A 115 -16.92 -17.99 -0.56
CA MET A 115 -18.17 -17.86 -1.32
C MET A 115 -18.10 -18.58 -2.67
N GLU A 116 -17.01 -18.38 -3.42
CA GLU A 116 -16.85 -18.86 -4.79
C GLU A 116 -16.00 -20.14 -4.88
N GLY A 117 -15.28 -20.49 -3.78
CA GLY A 117 -14.30 -21.57 -3.81
C GLY A 117 -13.03 -21.14 -4.53
N ARG A 118 -12.48 -21.99 -5.40
CA ARG A 118 -11.30 -21.64 -6.20
C ARG A 118 -11.68 -20.65 -7.30
N VAL A 119 -10.94 -19.55 -7.36
CA VAL A 119 -11.05 -18.51 -8.40
C VAL A 119 -9.73 -18.42 -9.13
N SER A 120 -9.78 -18.54 -10.45
CA SER A 120 -8.66 -18.33 -11.36
C SER A 120 -9.08 -17.27 -12.37
N GLN A 121 -8.39 -16.14 -12.39
CA GLN A 121 -8.68 -15.06 -13.33
C GLN A 121 -7.41 -14.66 -14.07
N ARG A 122 -7.59 -14.29 -15.33
CA ARG A 122 -6.60 -13.62 -16.15
C ARG A 122 -7.25 -12.40 -16.81
N MET A 123 -6.54 -11.30 -16.75
CA MET A 123 -6.97 -10.03 -17.34
C MET A 123 -5.86 -9.51 -18.24
N ASP A 124 -6.14 -9.36 -19.52
CA ASP A 124 -5.20 -8.78 -20.47
C ASP A 124 -5.06 -7.26 -20.21
N LEU A 125 -3.84 -6.77 -20.36
CA LEU A 125 -3.46 -5.38 -20.12
C LEU A 125 -3.04 -4.72 -21.44
N ALA A 126 -3.56 -3.53 -21.71
CA ALA A 126 -3.15 -2.73 -22.89
C ALA A 126 -1.73 -2.16 -22.74
N SER A 127 -1.27 -2.00 -21.51
CA SER A 127 0.09 -1.57 -21.13
C SER A 127 0.47 -2.19 -19.79
N PRO A 128 1.76 -2.25 -19.42
CA PRO A 128 2.17 -2.74 -18.11
C PRO A 128 1.42 -2.03 -16.99
N LEU A 129 0.99 -2.81 -15.99
CA LEU A 129 0.24 -2.30 -14.85
C LEU A 129 1.12 -1.35 -14.02
N LEU A 130 0.67 -0.12 -13.84
CA LEU A 130 1.41 0.88 -13.09
C LEU A 130 1.23 0.73 -11.58
N THR A 131 0.09 0.21 -11.13
CA THR A 131 -0.22 0.17 -9.70
C THR A 131 -1.33 -0.84 -9.37
N PHE A 132 -1.29 -1.38 -8.15
CA PHE A 132 -2.25 -2.35 -7.64
C PHE A 132 -2.68 -1.98 -6.22
N GLN A 133 -3.99 -1.95 -5.97
CA GLN A 133 -4.56 -1.67 -4.64
C GLN A 133 -4.84 -2.97 -3.89
N ASN A 134 -4.12 -3.17 -2.79
CA ASN A 134 -4.23 -4.33 -1.90
C ASN A 134 -4.96 -4.03 -0.58
N HIS A 135 -5.43 -2.78 -0.43
CA HIS A 135 -6.13 -2.25 0.74
C HIS A 135 -5.31 -2.18 2.05
N ALA A 136 -3.98 -2.24 1.97
CA ALA A 136 -3.12 -1.83 3.06
C ALA A 136 -2.83 -0.33 2.94
N ILE A 137 -3.10 0.43 3.99
CA ILE A 137 -2.95 1.89 4.03
C ILE A 137 -1.49 2.30 3.78
N ALA A 138 -0.53 1.52 4.30
CA ALA A 138 0.89 1.77 4.03
C ALA A 138 1.23 1.77 2.53
N CYS A 139 0.51 1.00 1.71
CA CYS A 139 0.72 0.91 0.27
C CYS A 139 0.01 2.03 -0.51
N ASP A 140 -0.96 2.75 0.08
CA ASP A 140 -1.69 3.82 -0.61
C ASP A 140 -0.75 4.93 -1.11
N ALA A 141 0.28 5.23 -0.34
CA ALA A 141 1.27 6.23 -0.72
C ALA A 141 2.09 5.84 -1.96
N TRP A 142 2.20 4.55 -2.28
CA TRP A 142 2.93 4.09 -3.45
C TRP A 142 2.22 4.38 -4.78
N HIS A 143 0.91 4.67 -4.77
CA HIS A 143 0.20 5.16 -5.96
C HIS A 143 0.61 6.58 -6.33
N LEU A 144 0.99 7.40 -5.33
CA LEU A 144 1.22 8.84 -5.45
C LEU A 144 2.43 9.18 -6.32
N ARG A 145 3.41 8.27 -6.42
CA ARG A 145 4.59 8.43 -7.27
C ARG A 145 4.27 8.61 -8.76
N LEU A 146 3.07 8.17 -9.20
CA LEU A 146 2.63 8.25 -10.58
C LEU A 146 2.15 9.64 -10.99
N ILE A 147 2.02 10.55 -10.04
CA ILE A 147 1.44 11.88 -10.23
C ILE A 147 2.54 12.90 -10.44
N ASP A 148 2.42 13.67 -11.50
CA ASP A 148 3.33 14.77 -11.84
C ASP A 148 3.18 15.91 -10.81
N GLN A 149 4.19 16.08 -9.97
CA GLN A 149 4.23 17.09 -8.92
C GLN A 149 4.43 18.52 -9.47
N ASN A 150 4.75 18.68 -10.76
CA ASN A 150 4.83 19.98 -11.41
C ASN A 150 3.46 20.54 -11.82
N LYS A 151 2.37 19.79 -11.55
CA LYS A 151 0.99 20.15 -11.87
C LYS A 151 0.10 20.19 -10.62
N PRO A 152 0.40 21.05 -9.63
CA PRO A 152 -0.42 21.14 -8.44
C PRO A 152 -1.85 21.60 -8.77
N GLY A 153 -2.84 21.05 -8.06
CA GLY A 153 -4.25 21.37 -8.25
C GLY A 153 -4.90 20.78 -9.51
N VAL A 154 -4.15 20.12 -10.37
CA VAL A 154 -4.68 19.50 -11.60
C VAL A 154 -5.05 18.05 -11.34
N VAL A 155 -6.27 17.66 -11.71
CA VAL A 155 -6.69 16.25 -11.66
C VAL A 155 -5.90 15.46 -12.72
N GLN A 156 -5.20 14.44 -12.26
CA GLN A 156 -4.43 13.52 -13.11
C GLN A 156 -5.05 12.13 -13.00
N ARG A 157 -5.23 11.48 -14.16
CA ARG A 157 -5.86 10.17 -14.23
C ARG A 157 -4.83 9.08 -14.52
N ILE A 158 -4.83 8.05 -13.68
CA ILE A 158 -4.24 6.75 -13.98
C ILE A 158 -5.36 5.94 -14.63
N PRO A 159 -5.24 5.59 -15.92
CA PRO A 159 -6.36 5.02 -16.67
C PRO A 159 -6.76 3.64 -16.19
N GLN A 160 -5.81 2.86 -15.65
CA GLN A 160 -6.03 1.53 -15.15
C GLN A 160 -5.25 1.28 -13.85
N MET A 161 -5.95 0.91 -12.81
CA MET A 161 -5.46 0.33 -11.58
C MET A 161 -6.22 -0.98 -11.35
N LEU A 162 -5.52 -2.03 -10.93
CA LEU A 162 -6.19 -3.24 -10.47
C LEU A 162 -6.29 -3.23 -8.95
N LEU A 163 -7.35 -3.86 -8.43
CA LEU A 163 -7.60 -4.02 -7.00
C LEU A 163 -7.83 -5.49 -6.65
N SER A 164 -7.55 -5.84 -5.40
CA SER A 164 -7.87 -7.17 -4.85
C SER A 164 -9.33 -7.29 -4.39
N SER A 165 -10.07 -6.19 -4.32
CA SER A 165 -11.48 -6.14 -3.90
C SER A 165 -12.14 -4.85 -4.39
N PRO A 166 -13.41 -4.85 -4.81
CA PRO A 166 -14.16 -3.64 -5.14
C PRO A 166 -14.68 -2.90 -3.90
N ASP A 167 -14.63 -3.54 -2.74
CA ASP A 167 -15.06 -2.96 -1.46
C ASP A 167 -13.95 -2.08 -0.90
N HIS A 168 -14.27 -0.84 -0.48
CA HIS A 168 -13.29 0.12 0.04
C HIS A 168 -12.59 -0.33 1.32
N ARG A 169 -13.18 -1.26 2.07
CA ARG A 169 -12.55 -1.92 3.23
C ARG A 169 -11.76 -3.16 2.82
N GLY A 170 -11.83 -3.55 1.53
CA GLY A 170 -11.27 -4.80 1.02
C GLY A 170 -11.91 -6.03 1.68
N ALA A 171 -13.20 -5.99 2.01
CA ALA A 171 -13.88 -7.02 2.79
C ALA A 171 -14.52 -8.14 1.95
N THR A 172 -14.33 -8.14 0.64
CA THR A 172 -14.74 -9.26 -0.24
C THR A 172 -13.60 -10.25 -0.42
N GLY A 173 -13.92 -11.49 -0.81
CA GLY A 173 -12.91 -12.48 -1.19
C GLY A 173 -11.98 -11.93 -2.28
N PRO A 174 -10.66 -12.21 -2.20
CA PRO A 174 -9.69 -11.58 -3.10
C PRO A 174 -9.87 -12.06 -4.54
N MET A 175 -10.09 -11.10 -5.45
CA MET A 175 -10.24 -11.29 -6.90
C MET A 175 -9.73 -10.05 -7.62
N LEU A 176 -9.44 -10.15 -8.94
CA LEU A 176 -9.03 -9.01 -9.75
C LEU A 176 -10.24 -8.15 -10.15
N PHE A 177 -10.12 -6.85 -9.87
CA PHE A 177 -11.02 -5.79 -10.36
C PHE A 177 -10.19 -4.69 -11.00
N SER A 178 -10.77 -4.02 -12.00
CA SER A 178 -10.12 -2.92 -12.72
C SER A 178 -10.94 -1.65 -12.59
N ILE A 179 -10.25 -0.56 -12.23
CA ILE A 179 -10.81 0.80 -12.21
C ILE A 179 -9.78 1.80 -12.73
N GLY A 180 -10.23 3.01 -13.09
CA GLY A 180 -9.35 4.16 -13.19
C GLY A 180 -9.14 4.80 -11.82
N LEU A 181 -8.10 5.61 -11.67
CA LEU A 181 -7.80 6.35 -10.45
C LEU A 181 -7.55 7.82 -10.79
N ASN A 182 -8.22 8.73 -10.07
CA ASN A 182 -8.05 10.16 -10.21
C ASN A 182 -7.39 10.74 -8.96
N LEU A 183 -6.30 11.49 -9.16
CA LEU A 183 -5.49 12.07 -8.10
C LEU A 183 -5.17 13.52 -8.40
N VAL A 184 -5.00 14.30 -7.34
CA VAL A 184 -4.49 15.67 -7.39
C VAL A 184 -3.25 15.74 -6.50
N PHE A 185 -2.17 16.34 -6.99
CA PHE A 185 -1.09 16.80 -6.16
C PHE A 185 -1.46 18.16 -5.59
N VAL A 186 -1.52 18.28 -4.27
CA VAL A 186 -1.87 19.54 -3.59
C VAL A 186 -0.64 20.39 -3.36
N GLY A 187 0.44 19.80 -2.89
CA GLY A 187 1.70 20.51 -2.65
C GLY A 187 2.58 19.85 -1.60
N PRO A 188 3.82 20.37 -1.44
CA PRO A 188 4.68 19.98 -0.33
C PRO A 188 4.30 20.70 0.94
N GLU A 189 4.44 20.05 2.08
CA GLU A 189 4.27 20.68 3.40
C GLU A 189 5.07 19.95 4.48
N LYS A 190 5.18 20.54 5.66
CA LYS A 190 5.75 19.89 6.84
C LYS A 190 4.63 19.28 7.68
N VAL A 191 4.73 18.00 7.99
CA VAL A 191 3.69 17.25 8.70
C VAL A 191 4.26 16.67 9.98
N THR A 192 3.54 16.84 11.09
CA THR A 192 3.81 16.17 12.37
C THR A 192 2.76 15.11 12.60
N VAL A 193 3.20 13.88 12.90
CA VAL A 193 2.42 12.71 13.27
C VAL A 193 3.04 12.06 14.50
N GLY A 194 2.40 11.06 15.10
CA GLY A 194 2.93 10.37 16.28
C GLY A 194 4.35 9.83 16.10
N ALA A 195 4.71 9.42 14.90
CA ALA A 195 6.06 8.92 14.54
C ALA A 195 7.13 10.02 14.39
N GLY A 196 6.76 11.32 14.37
CA GLY A 196 7.71 12.43 14.23
C GLY A 196 7.25 13.51 13.27
N THR A 197 8.18 14.39 12.89
CA THR A 197 7.96 15.49 11.94
C THR A 197 8.72 15.23 10.65
N PHE A 198 8.04 15.37 9.51
CA PHE A 198 8.54 15.01 8.19
C PHE A 198 8.30 16.12 7.17
N ASP A 199 9.19 16.26 6.20
CA ASP A 199 8.88 16.91 4.95
C ASP A 199 8.00 15.97 4.14
N ALA A 200 6.83 16.43 3.72
CA ALA A 200 5.77 15.64 3.16
C ALA A 200 5.26 16.18 1.82
N LEU A 201 4.69 15.29 1.04
CA LEU A 201 3.91 15.59 -0.15
C LEU A 201 2.44 15.28 0.15
N HIS A 202 1.56 16.24 -0.14
CA HIS A 202 0.11 16.11 0.01
C HIS A 202 -0.55 15.81 -1.33
N PHE A 203 -1.39 14.79 -1.35
CA PHE A 203 -2.20 14.37 -2.49
C PHE A 203 -3.65 14.15 -2.07
N GLN A 204 -4.56 14.22 -3.04
CA GLN A 204 -5.95 13.89 -2.82
C GLN A 204 -6.43 12.89 -3.86
N PHE A 205 -6.98 11.77 -3.41
CA PHE A 205 -7.81 10.89 -4.22
C PHE A 205 -9.16 11.58 -4.38
N VAL A 206 -9.52 11.88 -5.62
CA VAL A 206 -10.81 12.51 -5.91
C VAL A 206 -11.85 11.46 -6.29
N ALA A 207 -13.13 11.84 -6.24
CA ALA A 207 -14.25 10.94 -6.51
C ALA A 207 -14.05 10.11 -7.79
N ASN A 208 -14.38 8.84 -7.71
CA ASN A 208 -14.30 7.90 -8.81
C ASN A 208 -15.67 7.22 -9.03
N PRO A 209 -16.40 7.56 -10.10
CA PRO A 209 -17.70 6.98 -10.40
C PRO A 209 -17.67 5.52 -10.84
N GLU A 210 -16.47 4.96 -11.13
CA GLU A 210 -16.31 3.55 -11.52
C GLU A 210 -16.39 2.59 -10.31
N LEU A 211 -16.30 3.11 -9.08
CA LEU A 211 -16.44 2.28 -7.88
C LEU A 211 -17.92 1.91 -7.65
N PRO A 212 -18.21 0.67 -7.19
CA PRO A 212 -19.58 0.24 -6.85
C PRO A 212 -20.24 1.10 -5.77
N GLN A 213 -19.44 1.68 -4.89
CA GLN A 213 -19.83 2.67 -3.91
C GLN A 213 -18.88 3.86 -4.04
N GLU A 214 -19.46 5.06 -4.16
CA GLU A 214 -18.67 6.29 -4.22
C GLU A 214 -17.76 6.38 -2.98
N HIS A 215 -16.47 6.52 -3.22
CA HIS A 215 -15.50 6.77 -2.16
C HIS A 215 -15.42 8.28 -1.93
N PRO A 216 -15.59 8.77 -0.69
CA PRO A 216 -15.39 10.19 -0.38
C PRO A 216 -13.95 10.62 -0.71
N PRO A 217 -13.73 11.94 -0.94
CA PRO A 217 -12.37 12.45 -1.10
C PRO A 217 -11.47 11.98 0.04
N TYR A 218 -10.26 11.55 -0.34
CA TYR A 218 -9.28 10.98 0.57
C TYR A 218 -7.97 11.74 0.41
N ASP A 219 -7.61 12.51 1.42
CA ASP A 219 -6.33 13.21 1.49
C ASP A 219 -5.27 12.29 2.05
N VAL A 220 -4.10 12.25 1.41
CA VAL A 220 -2.96 11.41 1.81
C VAL A 220 -1.69 12.23 1.80
N TRP A 221 -0.90 12.04 2.84
CA TRP A 221 0.45 12.60 2.97
C TRP A 221 1.47 11.48 3.04
N CYS A 222 2.51 11.61 2.26
CA CYS A 222 3.66 10.71 2.28
C CYS A 222 4.96 11.47 2.45
N THR A 223 6.05 10.77 2.78
CA THR A 223 7.38 11.38 2.87
C THR A 223 7.85 11.89 1.51
N ALA A 224 8.60 13.01 1.52
CA ALA A 224 9.18 13.64 0.34
C ALA A 224 10.58 13.07 -0.01
N ASP A 225 11.04 12.03 0.69
CA ASP A 225 12.37 11.43 0.56
C ASP A 225 12.52 10.41 -0.60
N GLY A 226 11.47 10.26 -1.40
CA GLY A 226 11.44 9.30 -2.51
C GLY A 226 11.04 7.87 -2.14
N ASP A 227 10.86 7.57 -0.85
CA ASP A 227 10.35 6.27 -0.38
C ASP A 227 8.83 6.21 -0.41
N PHE A 228 8.15 7.36 -0.45
CA PHE A 228 6.70 7.46 -0.40
C PHE A 228 6.12 6.70 0.79
N LEU A 229 6.69 6.89 1.98
CA LEU A 229 6.12 6.30 3.19
C LEU A 229 4.85 7.04 3.58
N PHE A 230 3.79 6.31 3.85
CA PHE A 230 2.54 6.87 4.35
C PHE A 230 2.76 7.59 5.70
N LEU A 231 2.27 8.81 5.85
CA LEU A 231 2.35 9.60 7.08
C LEU A 231 0.99 9.76 7.74
N LYS A 232 0.03 10.25 7.01
CA LYS A 232 -1.36 10.39 7.46
C LYS A 232 -2.32 10.36 6.28
N GLY A 233 -3.59 10.10 6.58
CA GLY A 233 -4.66 10.19 5.62
C GLY A 233 -5.96 10.61 6.29
N GLN A 234 -6.81 11.30 5.55
CA GLN A 234 -8.10 11.76 6.05
C GLN A 234 -9.18 11.52 5.01
N VAL A 235 -10.16 10.71 5.37
CA VAL A 235 -11.35 10.46 4.55
C VAL A 235 -12.51 11.26 5.11
N ALA A 236 -13.13 12.08 4.25
CA ALA A 236 -14.29 12.89 4.59
C ALA A 236 -15.63 12.14 4.42
N GLY A 237 -16.71 12.87 4.23
CA GLY A 237 -18.04 12.34 3.93
C GLY A 237 -18.58 11.40 5.01
N TYR A 238 -19.15 10.29 4.59
CA TYR A 238 -19.77 9.30 5.51
C TYR A 238 -18.73 8.45 6.27
N MET A 239 -17.49 8.38 5.80
CA MET A 239 -16.45 7.57 6.45
C MET A 239 -15.84 8.27 7.66
N GLN A 240 -15.53 9.56 7.56
CA GLN A 240 -14.98 10.39 8.63
C GLN A 240 -13.89 9.65 9.42
N THR A 241 -12.87 9.21 8.71
CA THR A 241 -11.75 8.42 9.25
C THR A 241 -10.45 9.16 9.10
N TYR A 242 -9.62 9.06 10.11
CA TYR A 242 -8.25 9.58 10.12
C TYR A 242 -7.28 8.41 10.31
N TYR A 243 -6.24 8.39 9.50
CA TYR A 243 -5.14 7.43 9.57
C TYR A 243 -3.86 8.17 9.91
N GLU A 244 -3.07 7.64 10.81
CA GLU A 244 -1.84 8.30 11.27
C GLU A 244 -0.73 7.29 11.52
N LEU A 245 0.46 7.56 10.98
CA LEU A 245 1.68 6.84 11.32
C LEU A 245 2.10 7.25 12.74
N VAL A 246 1.91 6.34 13.71
CA VAL A 246 2.19 6.61 15.12
C VAL A 246 3.53 6.05 15.58
N GLU A 247 4.04 5.04 14.91
CA GLU A 247 5.34 4.43 15.19
C GLU A 247 6.11 4.23 13.89
N LEU A 248 7.41 4.53 13.89
CA LEU A 248 8.31 4.31 12.77
C LEU A 248 9.68 3.87 13.29
N SER A 249 10.16 2.74 12.79
CA SER A 249 11.52 2.25 13.01
C SER A 249 12.21 2.04 11.67
N ARG A 250 13.38 2.59 11.52
CA ARG A 250 14.23 2.35 10.34
C ARG A 250 15.37 1.43 10.76
N GLY A 251 15.48 0.29 10.09
CA GLY A 251 16.61 -0.62 10.25
C GLY A 251 17.92 0.05 9.80
N PRO A 252 19.06 -0.54 10.14
CA PRO A 252 20.35 0.00 9.71
C PRO A 252 20.39 0.12 8.19
N HIS A 253 20.87 1.27 7.70
CA HIS A 253 21.14 1.46 6.29
C HIS A 253 22.14 0.42 5.81
N TRP A 254 21.92 -0.17 4.61
CA TRP A 254 22.99 -0.88 3.93
C TRP A 254 24.08 0.15 3.60
N SER A 255 25.30 -0.13 4.01
CA SER A 255 26.43 0.69 3.65
C SER A 255 26.77 0.40 2.19
N ASN A 256 26.63 1.41 1.32
CA ASN A 256 27.15 1.30 -0.03
C ASN A 256 28.68 1.12 0.06
N PRO A 257 29.28 0.02 -0.41
CA PRO A 257 30.71 -0.15 -0.35
C PRO A 257 31.49 0.76 -1.31
N GLN A 258 30.81 1.68 -2.02
CA GLN A 258 31.39 2.66 -2.94
C GLN A 258 31.07 4.10 -2.49
N GLY A 259 31.27 4.40 -1.23
CA GLY A 259 31.31 5.76 -0.69
C GLY A 259 32.73 6.19 -0.44
#